data_6dec34587b39fd8b9505c3e81ed12184
#
_entry.id   6dec34587b39fd8b9505c3e81ed12184
#
_cell.length_a   1.000
_cell.length_b   1.000
_cell.length_c   1.000
_cell.angle_alpha   90.00
_cell.angle_beta   90.00
_cell.angle_gamma   90.00
#
_symmetry.space_group_name_H-M   'P 1'
#
loop_
_entity.id
_entity.type
_entity.pdbx_description
1 polymer ?
#
loop_
_entity_poly.entity_id
_entity_poly.type
_entity_poly.pdbx_seq_one_letter_code
_entity_poly.pdbx_strand_id
1 'polypeptide(L)'
;MNRRDSIKTITFASIGAGLLLEGCYGISSEKIKRSLTRYEYGRTPDEIAYDDKLFAQKFFTNKELSDLDKICNVILPPNEFGSIRDAEVVQLIEFMAKDIPTYQDPLRKGLDWINEESNSKFSKSFIELDDNSVKQIFDEIAFYDPNSNMSDLSEPVQWFNLVRNLTMTGYFTSEVGIKELGYKGNMPNVWDGVPQDVLDQYGLKYDEDWLEKCIDQSTRMTIAEWDDEGNLLT
;
A
#
# COMPACT_ATOMS: atom_id res chain seq x y z
N MET A 1 -1.70 5.16 -35.24
CA MET A 1 -2.34 6.28 -34.53
C MET A 1 -1.31 7.38 -34.36
N ASN A 2 -1.59 8.60 -34.84
CA ASN A 2 -0.66 9.73 -34.76
C ASN A 2 -0.56 10.24 -33.31
N ARG A 3 0.60 10.78 -32.90
CA ARG A 3 0.77 11.43 -31.58
C ARG A 3 -0.30 12.49 -31.27
N ARG A 4 -0.76 13.23 -32.30
CA ARG A 4 -1.86 14.21 -32.17
C ARG A 4 -3.21 13.56 -31.89
N ASP A 5 -3.47 12.38 -32.41
CA ASP A 5 -4.74 11.67 -32.18
C ASP A 5 -4.74 11.06 -30.76
N SER A 6 -3.60 10.58 -30.27
CA SER A 6 -3.44 10.13 -28.88
C SER A 6 -3.68 11.25 -27.86
N ILE A 7 -3.12 12.46 -28.11
CA ILE A 7 -3.33 13.61 -27.24
C ILE A 7 -4.81 14.04 -27.26
N LYS A 8 -5.46 14.09 -28.41
CA LYS A 8 -6.88 14.39 -28.51
C LYS A 8 -7.75 13.37 -27.78
N THR A 9 -7.43 12.10 -27.88
CA THR A 9 -8.16 11.02 -27.18
C THR A 9 -8.01 11.15 -25.66
N ILE A 10 -6.83 11.47 -25.16
CA ILE A 10 -6.57 11.71 -23.73
C ILE A 10 -7.34 12.95 -23.27
N THR A 11 -7.32 14.03 -24.04
CA THR A 11 -8.02 15.28 -23.66
C THR A 11 -9.54 15.08 -23.66
N PHE A 12 -10.10 14.37 -24.63
CA PHE A 12 -11.54 14.06 -24.65
C PHE A 12 -11.95 13.06 -23.56
N ALA A 13 -11.09 12.11 -23.22
CA ALA A 13 -11.35 11.18 -22.13
C ALA A 13 -11.37 11.88 -20.75
N SER A 14 -10.45 12.83 -20.52
CA SER A 14 -10.41 13.59 -19.26
C SER A 14 -11.60 14.56 -19.12
N ILE A 15 -12.07 15.20 -20.21
CA ILE A 15 -13.25 16.07 -20.20
C ILE A 15 -14.53 15.22 -20.07
N GLY A 16 -14.60 14.07 -20.73
CA GLY A 16 -15.73 13.14 -20.61
C GLY A 16 -15.87 12.54 -19.21
N ALA A 17 -14.77 12.21 -18.54
CA ALA A 17 -14.78 11.74 -17.17
C ALA A 17 -15.31 12.82 -16.18
N GLY A 18 -14.91 14.08 -16.36
CA GLY A 18 -15.41 15.20 -15.55
C GLY A 18 -16.91 15.44 -15.69
N LEU A 19 -17.47 15.35 -16.91
CA LEU A 19 -18.89 15.52 -17.16
C LEU A 19 -19.76 14.33 -16.71
N LEU A 20 -19.19 13.12 -16.67
CA LEU A 20 -19.88 11.93 -16.14
C LEU A 20 -19.99 11.95 -14.61
N LEU A 21 -19.09 12.66 -13.92
CA LEU A 21 -19.13 12.78 -12.46
C LEU A 21 -20.24 13.73 -11.98
N GLU A 22 -20.66 14.68 -12.79
CA GLU A 22 -21.76 15.62 -12.44
C GLU A 22 -23.16 15.13 -12.89
N GLY A 23 -23.25 14.14 -13.77
CA GLY A 23 -24.51 13.73 -14.42
C GLY A 23 -25.14 12.43 -13.95
N CYS A 24 -24.48 11.60 -13.13
CA CYS A 24 -24.98 10.29 -12.74
C CYS A 24 -25.22 10.16 -11.23
N TYR A 25 -26.28 10.75 -10.76
CA TYR A 25 -26.94 10.29 -9.54
C TYR A 25 -27.47 8.87 -9.77
N GLY A 26 -26.73 7.83 -9.34
CA GLY A 26 -27.22 6.46 -9.39
C GLY A 26 -26.19 5.34 -9.61
N ILE A 27 -24.96 5.66 -9.97
CA ILE A 27 -23.90 4.64 -9.95
C ILE A 27 -23.21 4.73 -8.60
N SER A 28 -23.26 3.65 -7.80
CA SER A 28 -22.64 3.66 -6.48
C SER A 28 -21.15 4.05 -6.62
N SER A 29 -20.70 4.96 -5.77
CA SER A 29 -19.30 5.41 -5.72
C SER A 29 -18.30 4.24 -5.64
N GLU A 30 -18.71 3.10 -5.07
CA GLU A 30 -17.97 1.85 -5.05
C GLU A 30 -17.71 1.25 -6.45
N LYS A 31 -18.69 1.33 -7.36
CA LYS A 31 -18.57 0.78 -8.72
C LYS A 31 -17.62 1.61 -9.58
N ILE A 32 -17.63 2.92 -9.40
CA ILE A 32 -16.70 3.85 -10.06
C ILE A 32 -15.29 3.69 -9.49
N LYS A 33 -15.14 3.62 -8.17
CA LYS A 33 -13.85 3.38 -7.51
C LYS A 33 -13.22 2.06 -7.97
N ARG A 34 -13.99 0.96 -8.00
CA ARG A 34 -13.51 -0.35 -8.48
C ARG A 34 -13.10 -0.34 -9.96
N SER A 35 -13.79 0.41 -10.82
CA SER A 35 -13.42 0.49 -12.24
C SER A 35 -12.18 1.36 -12.48
N LEU A 36 -11.92 2.35 -11.63
CA LEU A 36 -10.76 3.26 -11.75
C LEU A 36 -9.47 2.64 -11.14
N THR A 37 -9.59 1.76 -10.16
CA THR A 37 -8.45 1.09 -9.53
C THR A 37 -8.05 -0.21 -10.19
N ARG A 38 -8.83 -0.70 -11.18
CA ARG A 38 -8.55 -1.95 -11.86
C ARG A 38 -7.50 -1.75 -12.94
N TYR A 39 -6.28 -2.16 -12.65
CA TYR A 39 -5.19 -2.18 -13.61
C TYR A 39 -5.37 -3.35 -14.59
N GLU A 40 -5.81 -3.04 -15.82
CA GLU A 40 -5.86 -4.02 -16.92
C GLU A 40 -4.56 -4.06 -17.74
N TYR A 41 -3.72 -3.01 -17.57
CA TYR A 41 -2.47 -2.89 -18.32
C TYR A 41 -1.42 -3.90 -17.83
N GLY A 42 -0.86 -4.65 -18.78
CA GLY A 42 0.16 -5.65 -18.49
C GLY A 42 -0.38 -6.98 -17.95
N ARG A 43 -1.72 -7.15 -17.88
CA ARG A 43 -2.37 -8.39 -17.46
C ARG A 43 -2.79 -9.22 -18.65
N THR A 44 -2.64 -10.54 -18.56
CA THR A 44 -3.17 -11.46 -19.55
C THR A 44 -4.69 -11.62 -19.42
N PRO A 45 -5.41 -12.05 -20.48
CA PRO A 45 -6.84 -12.32 -20.38
C PRO A 45 -7.21 -13.36 -19.29
N ASP A 46 -6.36 -14.37 -19.08
CA ASP A 46 -6.59 -15.41 -18.08
C ASP A 46 -6.45 -14.86 -16.65
N GLU A 47 -5.48 -13.99 -16.40
CA GLU A 47 -5.33 -13.28 -15.12
C GLU A 47 -6.52 -12.36 -14.83
N ILE A 48 -7.00 -11.63 -15.85
CA ILE A 48 -8.18 -10.78 -15.69
C ILE A 48 -9.41 -11.63 -15.35
N ALA A 49 -9.62 -12.74 -16.05
CA ALA A 49 -10.74 -13.65 -15.77
C ALA A 49 -10.64 -14.29 -14.38
N TYR A 50 -9.43 -14.61 -13.92
CA TYR A 50 -9.19 -15.12 -12.57
C TYR A 50 -9.53 -14.08 -11.51
N ASP A 51 -9.04 -12.86 -11.65
CA ASP A 51 -9.36 -11.75 -10.74
C ASP A 51 -10.85 -11.47 -10.69
N ASP A 52 -11.55 -11.47 -11.83
CA ASP A 52 -13.00 -11.29 -11.91
C ASP A 52 -13.73 -12.34 -11.07
N LYS A 53 -13.29 -13.58 -11.13
CA LYS A 53 -13.85 -14.67 -10.34
C LYS A 53 -13.62 -14.43 -8.84
N LEU A 54 -12.42 -13.99 -8.44
CA LEU A 54 -12.13 -13.68 -7.03
C LEU A 54 -12.95 -12.49 -6.53
N PHE A 55 -13.08 -11.43 -7.30
CA PHE A 55 -13.88 -10.26 -6.93
C PHE A 55 -15.37 -10.56 -6.82
N ALA A 56 -15.89 -11.50 -7.62
CA ALA A 56 -17.28 -11.91 -7.55
C ALA A 56 -17.61 -12.74 -6.29
N GLN A 57 -16.62 -13.36 -5.66
CA GLN A 57 -16.79 -14.14 -4.44
C GLN A 57 -16.78 -13.26 -3.19
N LYS A 58 -17.45 -13.75 -2.13
CA LYS A 58 -17.36 -13.19 -0.79
C LYS A 58 -16.87 -14.29 0.14
N PHE A 59 -15.86 -13.98 0.94
CA PHE A 59 -15.35 -14.89 1.96
C PHE A 59 -15.88 -14.51 3.34
N PHE A 60 -15.72 -13.26 3.75
CA PHE A 60 -16.19 -12.79 5.05
C PHE A 60 -17.65 -12.36 5.04
N THR A 61 -18.32 -12.57 6.16
CA THR A 61 -19.62 -11.97 6.46
C THR A 61 -19.47 -10.47 6.75
N ASN A 62 -20.58 -9.73 6.72
CA ASN A 62 -20.56 -8.30 7.07
C ASN A 62 -20.08 -8.06 8.52
N LYS A 63 -20.40 -8.99 9.44
CA LYS A 63 -19.93 -8.93 10.84
C LYS A 63 -18.40 -9.08 10.89
N GLU A 64 -17.86 -10.11 10.26
CA GLU A 64 -16.43 -10.37 10.22
C GLU A 64 -15.66 -9.19 9.58
N LEU A 65 -16.20 -8.57 8.52
CA LEU A 65 -15.62 -7.37 7.91
C LEU A 65 -15.64 -6.17 8.87
N SER A 66 -16.68 -6.01 9.69
CA SER A 66 -16.74 -4.96 10.70
C SER A 66 -15.74 -5.19 11.83
N ASP A 67 -15.59 -6.44 12.26
CA ASP A 67 -14.60 -6.81 13.27
C ASP A 67 -13.18 -6.57 12.74
N LEU A 68 -12.88 -6.97 11.48
CA LEU A 68 -11.60 -6.69 10.81
C LEU A 68 -11.32 -5.20 10.68
N ASP A 69 -12.30 -4.40 10.29
CA ASP A 69 -12.14 -2.94 10.20
C ASP A 69 -11.73 -2.35 11.55
N LYS A 70 -12.38 -2.78 12.63
CA LYS A 70 -12.02 -2.35 13.99
C LYS A 70 -10.62 -2.81 14.38
N ILE A 71 -10.27 -4.07 14.13
CA ILE A 71 -8.95 -4.63 14.41
C ILE A 71 -7.86 -3.84 13.68
N CYS A 72 -8.03 -3.65 12.38
CA CYS A 72 -7.06 -2.92 11.55
C CYS A 72 -6.89 -1.45 11.98
N ASN A 73 -7.98 -0.77 12.40
CA ASN A 73 -7.91 0.58 12.95
C ASN A 73 -7.15 0.67 14.27
N VAL A 74 -7.22 -0.37 15.10
CA VAL A 74 -6.43 -0.42 16.36
C VAL A 74 -4.96 -0.72 16.08
N ILE A 75 -4.67 -1.59 15.11
CA ILE A 75 -3.30 -1.91 14.69
C ILE A 75 -2.62 -0.68 14.07
N LEU A 76 -3.33 0.02 13.19
CA LEU A 76 -2.84 1.21 12.51
C LEU A 76 -3.91 2.31 12.55
N PRO A 77 -3.89 3.15 13.60
CA PRO A 77 -4.80 4.29 13.72
C PRO A 77 -4.63 5.29 12.59
N PRO A 78 -5.69 6.03 12.22
CA PRO A 78 -5.62 7.07 11.20
C PRO A 78 -4.61 8.16 11.57
N ASN A 79 -3.95 8.71 10.57
CA ASN A 79 -2.99 9.80 10.68
C ASN A 79 -3.26 10.90 9.64
N GLU A 80 -2.38 11.88 9.52
CA GLU A 80 -2.51 12.99 8.58
C GLU A 80 -2.50 12.58 7.10
N PHE A 81 -1.96 11.41 6.76
CA PHE A 81 -1.94 10.89 5.39
C PHE A 81 -3.22 10.14 5.03
N GLY A 82 -3.87 9.52 6.00
CA GLY A 82 -5.12 8.79 5.82
C GLY A 82 -5.32 7.67 6.84
N SER A 83 -6.24 6.78 6.53
CA SER A 83 -6.67 5.67 7.36
C SER A 83 -6.57 4.33 6.62
N ILE A 84 -6.75 3.24 7.33
CA ILE A 84 -6.85 1.89 6.75
C ILE A 84 -8.03 1.78 5.77
N ARG A 85 -9.07 2.61 5.93
CA ARG A 85 -10.23 2.66 5.03
C ARG A 85 -9.90 3.37 3.72
N ASP A 86 -9.11 4.47 3.78
CA ASP A 86 -8.64 5.18 2.59
C ASP A 86 -7.68 4.28 1.77
N ALA A 87 -6.93 3.42 2.45
CA ALA A 87 -6.05 2.42 1.87
C ALA A 87 -6.75 1.12 1.44
N GLU A 88 -8.07 0.98 1.68
CA GLU A 88 -8.88 -0.21 1.38
C GLU A 88 -8.31 -1.53 1.96
N VAL A 89 -7.70 -1.44 3.16
CA VAL A 89 -6.99 -2.57 3.80
C VAL A 89 -7.88 -3.79 4.01
N VAL A 90 -9.12 -3.60 4.49
CA VAL A 90 -10.06 -4.71 4.73
C VAL A 90 -10.43 -5.41 3.42
N GLN A 91 -10.58 -4.66 2.33
CA GLN A 91 -10.82 -5.20 1.00
C GLN A 91 -9.64 -6.01 0.49
N LEU A 92 -8.41 -5.58 0.77
CA LEU A 92 -7.22 -6.37 0.46
C LEU A 92 -7.21 -7.68 1.26
N ILE A 93 -7.50 -7.65 2.57
CA ILE A 93 -7.56 -8.87 3.40
C ILE A 93 -8.62 -9.84 2.87
N GLU A 94 -9.80 -9.34 2.49
CA GLU A 94 -10.85 -10.12 1.83
C GLU A 94 -10.35 -10.74 0.51
N PHE A 95 -9.63 -9.96 -0.31
CA PHE A 95 -9.05 -10.46 -1.56
C PHE A 95 -8.00 -11.54 -1.29
N MET A 96 -7.04 -11.27 -0.39
CA MET A 96 -5.97 -12.20 -0.03
C MET A 96 -6.49 -13.52 0.54
N ALA A 97 -7.57 -13.49 1.32
CA ALA A 97 -8.21 -14.70 1.84
C ALA A 97 -8.80 -15.57 0.71
N LYS A 98 -9.24 -14.97 -0.40
CA LYS A 98 -9.76 -15.68 -1.58
C LYS A 98 -8.66 -16.18 -2.48
N ASP A 99 -7.62 -15.39 -2.69
CA ASP A 99 -6.49 -15.70 -3.56
C ASP A 99 -5.54 -16.72 -2.92
N ILE A 100 -5.37 -16.66 -1.60
CA ILE A 100 -4.51 -17.56 -0.81
C ILE A 100 -5.36 -18.35 0.19
N PRO A 101 -5.92 -19.50 -0.22
CA PRO A 101 -6.86 -20.28 0.62
C PRO A 101 -6.30 -20.70 1.99
N THR A 102 -4.97 -20.79 2.13
CA THR A 102 -4.34 -21.11 3.42
C THR A 102 -4.55 -20.05 4.49
N TYR A 103 -4.93 -18.83 4.12
CA TYR A 103 -5.28 -17.76 5.07
C TYR A 103 -6.71 -17.88 5.60
N GLN A 104 -7.60 -18.61 4.92
CA GLN A 104 -9.03 -18.68 5.26
C GLN A 104 -9.28 -19.19 6.66
N ASP A 105 -8.72 -20.35 6.98
CA ASP A 105 -8.95 -21.01 8.27
C ASP A 105 -8.34 -20.20 9.44
N PRO A 106 -7.07 -19.76 9.40
CA PRO A 106 -6.51 -18.92 10.46
C PRO A 106 -7.28 -17.61 10.67
N LEU A 107 -7.68 -16.93 9.59
CA LEU A 107 -8.39 -15.65 9.70
C LEU A 107 -9.76 -15.83 10.36
N ARG A 108 -10.51 -16.85 9.97
CA ARG A 108 -11.84 -17.09 10.56
C ARG A 108 -11.77 -17.55 12.00
N LYS A 109 -10.90 -18.53 12.31
CA LYS A 109 -10.68 -18.98 13.69
C LYS A 109 -10.27 -17.85 14.64
N GLY A 110 -9.44 -16.95 14.16
CA GLY A 110 -9.04 -15.82 14.98
C GLY A 110 -10.16 -14.80 15.20
N LEU A 111 -11.02 -14.58 14.21
CA LEU A 111 -12.22 -13.74 14.39
C LEU A 111 -13.24 -14.38 15.34
N ASP A 112 -13.40 -15.69 15.31
CA ASP A 112 -14.22 -16.43 16.27
C ASP A 112 -13.61 -16.31 17.67
N TRP A 113 -12.32 -16.57 17.82
CA TRP A 113 -11.61 -16.46 19.09
C TRP A 113 -11.74 -15.07 19.72
N ILE A 114 -11.54 -13.97 18.99
CA ILE A 114 -11.60 -12.64 19.55
C ILE A 114 -13.01 -12.28 20.02
N ASN A 115 -14.05 -12.78 19.36
CA ASN A 115 -15.43 -12.62 19.80
C ASN A 115 -15.73 -13.45 21.06
N GLU A 116 -15.23 -14.68 21.16
CA GLU A 116 -15.34 -15.53 22.35
C GLU A 116 -14.62 -14.91 23.54
N GLU A 117 -13.39 -14.42 23.35
CA GLU A 117 -12.59 -13.75 24.38
C GLU A 117 -13.26 -12.47 24.88
N SER A 118 -13.81 -11.67 23.95
CA SER A 118 -14.56 -10.45 24.26
C SER A 118 -15.80 -10.76 25.12
N ASN A 119 -16.52 -11.78 24.75
CA ASN A 119 -17.71 -12.19 25.49
C ASN A 119 -17.34 -12.76 26.87
N SER A 120 -16.27 -13.54 26.94
CA SER A 120 -15.78 -14.14 28.19
C SER A 120 -15.33 -13.07 29.20
N LYS A 121 -14.55 -12.08 28.76
CA LYS A 121 -13.96 -11.04 29.64
C LYS A 121 -14.93 -9.91 29.95
N PHE A 122 -15.74 -9.49 28.97
CA PHE A 122 -16.52 -8.25 29.05
C PHE A 122 -18.03 -8.45 28.88
N SER A 123 -18.49 -9.68 28.59
CA SER A 123 -19.91 -10.01 28.29
C SER A 123 -20.47 -9.16 27.15
N LYS A 124 -19.64 -8.85 26.15
CA LYS A 124 -19.97 -8.05 24.95
C LYS A 124 -19.34 -8.68 23.73
N SER A 125 -19.93 -8.43 22.56
CA SER A 125 -19.30 -8.74 21.29
C SER A 125 -18.09 -7.82 21.05
N PHE A 126 -17.09 -8.27 20.26
CA PHE A 126 -15.87 -7.49 20.02
C PHE A 126 -16.15 -6.10 19.47
N ILE A 127 -17.12 -5.98 18.57
CA ILE A 127 -17.47 -4.68 17.95
C ILE A 127 -18.00 -3.66 18.98
N GLU A 128 -18.61 -4.12 20.08
CA GLU A 128 -19.18 -3.27 21.13
C GLU A 128 -18.16 -2.85 22.21
N LEU A 129 -16.95 -3.41 22.18
CA LEU A 129 -15.90 -3.04 23.14
C LEU A 129 -15.41 -1.61 22.92
N ASP A 130 -15.09 -0.93 24.00
CA ASP A 130 -14.32 0.32 23.94
C ASP A 130 -12.82 0.06 23.70
N ASP A 131 -12.06 1.10 23.38
CA ASP A 131 -10.64 1.00 23.02
C ASP A 131 -9.77 0.41 24.16
N ASN A 132 -10.12 0.69 25.42
CA ASN A 132 -9.39 0.15 26.56
C ASN A 132 -9.60 -1.38 26.68
N SER A 133 -10.82 -1.85 26.49
CA SER A 133 -11.13 -3.28 26.52
C SER A 133 -10.48 -4.02 25.35
N VAL A 134 -10.49 -3.42 24.15
CA VAL A 134 -9.78 -3.97 22.98
C VAL A 134 -8.29 -4.05 23.24
N LYS A 135 -7.70 -2.98 23.81
CA LYS A 135 -6.28 -2.97 24.15
C LYS A 135 -5.91 -4.07 25.12
N GLN A 136 -6.73 -4.32 26.15
CA GLN A 136 -6.48 -5.40 27.10
C GLN A 136 -6.40 -6.78 26.42
N ILE A 137 -7.28 -7.08 25.44
CA ILE A 137 -7.19 -8.33 24.69
C ILE A 137 -5.92 -8.35 23.84
N PHE A 138 -5.60 -7.25 23.16
CA PHE A 138 -4.45 -7.20 22.25
C PHE A 138 -3.12 -7.24 22.98
N ASP A 139 -3.01 -6.65 24.16
CA ASP A 139 -1.78 -6.72 24.98
C ASP A 139 -1.37 -8.17 25.31
N GLU A 140 -2.31 -9.12 25.31
CA GLU A 140 -2.01 -10.53 25.57
C GLU A 140 -1.48 -11.29 24.34
N ILE A 141 -1.75 -10.81 23.14
CA ILE A 141 -1.41 -11.51 21.89
C ILE A 141 -0.49 -10.73 20.96
N ALA A 142 -0.28 -9.44 21.20
CA ALA A 142 0.52 -8.60 20.32
C ALA A 142 2.03 -8.77 20.50
N PHE A 143 2.46 -9.24 21.67
CA PHE A 143 3.87 -9.29 22.04
C PHE A 143 4.32 -10.74 22.26
N TYR A 144 5.44 -11.08 21.67
CA TYR A 144 6.11 -12.39 21.84
C TYR A 144 7.62 -12.20 21.72
N ASP A 145 8.40 -13.18 22.20
CA ASP A 145 9.86 -13.17 22.04
C ASP A 145 10.21 -13.28 20.55
N PRO A 146 10.94 -12.29 19.98
CA PRO A 146 11.34 -12.32 18.56
C PRO A 146 12.18 -13.54 18.15
N ASN A 147 12.80 -14.22 19.13
CA ASN A 147 13.58 -15.45 18.89
C ASN A 147 12.72 -16.72 18.88
N SER A 148 11.44 -16.64 19.24
CA SER A 148 10.53 -17.77 19.18
C SER A 148 10.18 -18.12 17.74
N ASN A 149 10.06 -19.43 17.44
CA ASN A 149 9.48 -19.84 16.18
C ASN A 149 7.98 -19.53 16.17
N MET A 150 7.48 -18.95 15.08
CA MET A 150 6.07 -18.59 14.96
C MET A 150 5.13 -19.80 15.17
N SER A 151 5.54 -20.99 14.70
CA SER A 151 4.77 -22.24 14.85
C SER A 151 4.61 -22.72 16.30
N ASP A 152 5.46 -22.25 17.21
CA ASP A 152 5.45 -22.67 18.62
C ASP A 152 4.60 -21.72 19.50
N LEU A 153 4.16 -20.61 18.92
CA LEU A 153 3.30 -19.64 19.58
C LEU A 153 1.83 -20.11 19.58
N SER A 154 1.04 -19.56 20.50
CA SER A 154 -0.40 -19.86 20.54
C SER A 154 -1.12 -19.39 19.27
N GLU A 155 -2.19 -20.08 18.88
CA GLU A 155 -2.97 -19.74 17.69
C GLU A 155 -3.44 -18.27 17.66
N PRO A 156 -3.91 -17.66 18.78
CA PRO A 156 -4.27 -16.23 18.79
C PRO A 156 -3.10 -15.29 18.47
N VAL A 157 -1.90 -15.61 18.95
CA VAL A 157 -0.68 -14.81 18.65
C VAL A 157 -0.31 -14.95 17.18
N GLN A 158 -0.35 -16.16 16.63
CA GLN A 158 -0.10 -16.40 15.21
C GLN A 158 -1.12 -15.66 14.33
N TRP A 159 -2.39 -15.72 14.68
CA TRP A 159 -3.46 -15.01 13.99
C TRP A 159 -3.27 -13.49 14.04
N PHE A 160 -3.01 -12.93 15.24
CA PHE A 160 -2.80 -11.49 15.37
C PHE A 160 -1.62 -11.02 14.52
N ASN A 161 -0.53 -11.79 14.51
CA ASN A 161 0.63 -11.51 13.66
C ASN A 161 0.27 -11.54 12.17
N LEU A 162 -0.55 -12.50 11.72
CA LEU A 162 -1.04 -12.57 10.34
C LEU A 162 -1.85 -11.31 10.00
N VAL A 163 -2.85 -10.96 10.82
CA VAL A 163 -3.71 -9.78 10.57
C VAL A 163 -2.88 -8.50 10.59
N ARG A 164 -1.95 -8.34 11.54
CA ARG A 164 -1.04 -7.20 11.59
C ARG A 164 -0.22 -7.09 10.31
N ASN A 165 0.37 -8.19 9.85
CA ASN A 165 1.17 -8.19 8.62
C ASN A 165 0.33 -7.84 7.39
N LEU A 166 -0.89 -8.37 7.27
CA LEU A 166 -1.81 -8.03 6.19
C LEU A 166 -2.25 -6.56 6.26
N THR A 167 -2.50 -6.03 7.47
CA THR A 167 -2.85 -4.62 7.68
C THR A 167 -1.71 -3.70 7.21
N MET A 168 -0.49 -3.97 7.68
CA MET A 168 0.69 -3.18 7.29
C MET A 168 0.98 -3.30 5.79
N THR A 169 0.89 -4.50 5.23
CA THR A 169 1.04 -4.71 3.78
C THR A 169 -0.01 -3.91 3.01
N GLY A 170 -1.28 -4.03 3.38
CA GLY A 170 -2.36 -3.33 2.68
C GLY A 170 -2.21 -1.82 2.73
N TYR A 171 -1.85 -1.28 3.88
CA TYR A 171 -1.67 0.15 4.03
C TYR A 171 -0.44 0.67 3.28
N PHE A 172 0.76 0.12 3.54
CA PHE A 172 2.01 0.65 2.98
C PHE A 172 2.25 0.31 1.51
N THR A 173 1.44 -0.54 0.89
CA THR A 173 1.41 -0.74 -0.57
C THR A 173 0.34 0.08 -1.27
N SER A 174 -0.52 0.78 -0.52
CA SER A 174 -1.53 1.70 -1.07
C SER A 174 -0.93 3.06 -1.44
N GLU A 175 -1.68 3.84 -2.20
CA GLU A 175 -1.28 5.23 -2.52
C GLU A 175 -1.07 6.07 -1.25
N VAL A 176 -1.92 5.88 -0.24
CA VAL A 176 -1.84 6.57 1.05
C VAL A 176 -0.54 6.24 1.77
N GLY A 177 -0.24 4.96 1.94
CA GLY A 177 0.95 4.51 2.65
C GLY A 177 2.26 4.79 1.89
N ILE A 178 2.26 4.66 0.57
CA ILE A 178 3.41 5.05 -0.28
C ILE A 178 3.72 6.54 -0.10
N LYS A 179 2.69 7.38 -0.03
CA LYS A 179 2.84 8.82 0.22
C LYS A 179 3.38 9.11 1.62
N GLU A 180 2.90 8.41 2.64
CA GLU A 180 3.40 8.51 4.02
C GLU A 180 4.88 8.12 4.13
N LEU A 181 5.29 7.03 3.45
CA LEU A 181 6.69 6.62 3.38
C LEU A 181 7.58 7.62 2.63
N GLY A 182 7.00 8.59 1.92
CA GLY A 182 7.75 9.51 1.07
C GLY A 182 8.44 8.80 -0.10
N TYR A 183 7.97 7.58 -0.46
CA TYR A 183 8.55 6.80 -1.53
C TYR A 183 8.26 7.44 -2.90
N LYS A 184 9.32 7.84 -3.59
CA LYS A 184 9.26 8.51 -4.89
C LYS A 184 9.65 7.62 -6.07
N GLY A 185 9.88 6.33 -5.80
CA GLY A 185 10.39 5.40 -6.81
C GLY A 185 11.87 5.67 -7.16
N ASN A 186 12.29 5.13 -8.29
CA ASN A 186 13.61 5.39 -8.82
C ASN A 186 13.65 6.81 -9.41
N MET A 187 14.18 7.75 -8.65
CA MET A 187 14.45 9.09 -9.14
C MET A 187 15.84 9.13 -9.77
N PRO A 188 16.01 9.89 -10.87
CA PRO A 188 17.34 10.18 -11.36
C PRO A 188 18.17 10.75 -10.22
N ASN A 189 19.26 10.08 -9.89
CA ASN A 189 20.18 10.54 -8.87
C ASN A 189 21.47 10.99 -9.57
N VAL A 190 21.91 12.18 -9.25
CA VAL A 190 23.21 12.66 -9.68
C VAL A 190 24.19 12.31 -8.58
N TRP A 191 25.11 11.42 -8.89
CA TRP A 191 26.20 11.09 -7.99
C TRP A 191 27.25 12.18 -8.06
N ASP A 192 27.31 13.02 -7.06
CA ASP A 192 28.29 14.09 -6.88
C ASP A 192 29.34 13.77 -5.80
N GLY A 193 29.46 12.51 -5.46
CA GLY A 193 30.41 11.99 -4.49
C GLY A 193 29.87 11.96 -3.06
N VAL A 194 30.80 11.76 -2.13
CA VAL A 194 30.48 11.79 -0.68
C VAL A 194 30.42 13.26 -0.25
N PRO A 195 29.36 13.67 0.51
CA PRO A 195 29.28 15.04 1.03
C PRO A 195 30.50 15.45 1.83
N GLN A 196 30.89 16.73 1.72
CA GLN A 196 32.14 17.25 2.32
C GLN A 196 32.14 17.10 3.86
N ASP A 197 31.01 17.30 4.52
CA ASP A 197 30.88 17.14 5.96
C ASP A 197 31.14 15.68 6.42
N VAL A 198 30.81 14.71 5.61
CA VAL A 198 31.10 13.29 5.87
C VAL A 198 32.60 13.02 5.66
N LEU A 199 33.20 13.55 4.60
CA LEU A 199 34.66 13.43 4.36
C LEU A 199 35.44 14.01 5.53
N ASP A 200 35.07 15.19 6.00
CA ASP A 200 35.70 15.89 7.12
C ASP A 200 35.66 15.08 8.43
N GLN A 201 34.57 14.38 8.69
CA GLN A 201 34.43 13.48 9.86
C GLN A 201 35.50 12.38 9.88
N TYR A 202 35.88 11.91 8.72
CA TYR A 202 36.85 10.83 8.57
C TYR A 202 38.27 11.32 8.18
N GLY A 203 38.47 12.62 8.08
CA GLY A 203 39.76 13.22 7.69
C GLY A 203 40.16 12.87 6.26
N LEU A 204 39.18 12.60 5.39
CA LEU A 204 39.38 12.25 3.99
C LEU A 204 39.22 13.47 3.09
N LYS A 205 39.83 13.42 1.92
CA LYS A 205 39.69 14.42 0.85
C LYS A 205 39.61 13.73 -0.50
N TYR A 206 38.94 14.37 -1.43
CA TYR A 206 39.01 13.97 -2.83
C TYR A 206 40.39 14.29 -3.39
N ASP A 207 40.82 13.46 -4.32
CA ASP A 207 42.04 13.70 -5.13
C ASP A 207 41.70 14.73 -6.21
N GLU A 208 42.36 15.89 -6.16
CA GLU A 208 42.10 17.02 -7.08
C GLU A 208 42.40 16.64 -8.55
N ASP A 209 43.46 15.83 -8.78
CA ASP A 209 43.81 15.36 -10.13
C ASP A 209 42.72 14.47 -10.75
N TRP A 210 41.95 13.77 -9.92
CA TRP A 210 40.81 12.96 -10.37
C TRP A 210 39.53 13.79 -10.50
N LEU A 211 39.31 14.79 -9.65
CA LEU A 211 38.15 15.67 -9.76
C LEU A 211 38.12 16.42 -11.09
N GLU A 212 39.30 16.87 -11.59
CA GLU A 212 39.41 17.53 -12.89
C GLU A 212 39.05 16.63 -14.09
N LYS A 213 39.08 15.28 -13.88
CA LYS A 213 38.74 14.28 -14.90
C LYS A 213 37.29 13.84 -14.82
N CYS A 214 36.57 14.23 -13.77
CA CYS A 214 35.15 13.88 -13.58
C CYS A 214 34.25 14.83 -14.40
N ILE A 215 32.99 14.40 -14.58
CA ILE A 215 31.98 15.25 -15.22
C ILE A 215 31.73 16.47 -14.34
N ASP A 216 31.71 17.66 -14.93
CA ASP A 216 31.36 18.90 -14.26
C ASP A 216 29.91 18.86 -13.76
N GLN A 217 29.74 18.78 -12.46
CA GLN A 217 28.45 18.71 -11.83
C GLN A 217 27.62 19.99 -11.95
N SER A 218 28.27 21.13 -12.28
CA SER A 218 27.57 22.40 -12.49
C SER A 218 26.68 22.38 -13.73
N THR A 219 27.00 21.53 -14.71
CA THR A 219 26.26 21.39 -15.97
C THR A 219 25.20 20.25 -15.92
N ARG A 220 25.09 19.53 -14.81
CA ARG A 220 24.25 18.33 -14.68
C ARG A 220 22.77 18.54 -14.99
N MET A 221 22.26 19.75 -14.84
CA MET A 221 20.88 20.12 -15.15
C MET A 221 20.69 20.71 -16.54
N THR A 222 21.79 20.86 -17.30
CA THR A 222 21.74 21.36 -18.67
C THR A 222 21.16 20.29 -19.58
N ILE A 223 20.08 20.64 -20.31
CA ILE A 223 19.49 19.75 -21.29
C ILE A 223 20.35 19.74 -22.52
N ALA A 224 20.72 18.56 -23.00
CA ALA A 224 21.50 18.43 -24.22
C ALA A 224 20.69 18.94 -25.43
N GLU A 225 21.27 19.87 -26.15
CA GLU A 225 20.75 20.41 -27.42
C GLU A 225 21.65 19.96 -28.57
N TRP A 226 21.06 19.61 -29.69
CA TRP A 226 21.74 19.06 -30.85
C TRP A 226 21.36 19.87 -32.08
N ASP A 227 22.29 20.08 -32.97
CA ASP A 227 22.03 20.66 -34.30
C ASP A 227 21.38 19.62 -35.24
N ASP A 228 21.00 20.09 -36.43
CA ASP A 228 20.41 19.24 -37.47
C ASP A 228 21.38 18.17 -38.00
N GLU A 229 22.67 18.36 -37.84
CA GLU A 229 23.76 17.46 -38.20
C GLU A 229 24.09 16.46 -37.11
N GLY A 230 23.49 16.59 -35.90
CA GLY A 230 23.68 15.71 -34.74
C GLY A 230 24.91 16.04 -33.90
N ASN A 231 25.43 17.26 -33.95
CA ASN A 231 26.47 17.73 -33.06
C ASN A 231 25.87 18.33 -31.79
N LEU A 232 26.52 18.08 -30.64
CA LEU A 232 26.08 18.61 -29.35
C LEU A 232 26.39 20.11 -29.28
N LEU A 233 25.39 20.93 -28.94
CA LEU A 233 25.47 22.38 -28.82
C LEU A 233 25.73 22.87 -27.39
N THR A 234 25.47 22.04 -26.36
CA THR A 234 25.63 22.36 -24.93
C THR A 234 26.66 21.49 -24.26
#